data_d999839f7aedf61eb93b28d0efc9bc33
#
_entry.id   d999839f7aedf61eb93b28d0efc9bc33
#
_cell.length_a   1.000
_cell.length_b   1.000
_cell.length_c   1.000
_cell.angle_alpha   90.00
_cell.angle_beta   90.00
_cell.angle_gamma   90.00
#
_symmetry.space_group_name_H-M   'P 1'
#
loop_
_entity.id
_entity.type
_entity.pdbx_description
1 polymer ?
#
loop_
_entity_poly.entity_id
_entity_poly.type
_entity_poly.pdbx_seq_one_letter_code
_entity_poly.pdbx_strand_id
1 'polypeptide(L)'
;KQGIMRGWTCCYRNELINAVHQEHLQKSTESLLRVNPKRYEYTHRWELIDPPTSFDWTMFVTLQILDIYTTYRGLQYDCVEEANPLFGRRPSVSDMALTKFAVLTPAIQYDRKNGNLNKRTIRSTNAFMAIVIGNNLNVTYRAEKRCQKIIK
;
A
#
# COMPACT_ATOMS: atom_id res chain seq x y z
N LYS A 1 -35.55 -56.37 13.22
CA LYS A 1 -35.51 -55.82 11.84
C LYS A 1 -36.03 -54.41 11.83
N GLN A 2 -35.27 -53.51 12.35
CA GLN A 2 -35.49 -52.06 12.21
C GLN A 2 -34.11 -51.44 11.93
N GLY A 3 -33.91 -50.95 10.73
CA GLY A 3 -32.62 -50.31 10.49
C GLY A 3 -32.21 -50.06 9.06
N ILE A 4 -33.10 -49.61 8.15
CA ILE A 4 -32.69 -49.17 6.81
C ILE A 4 -33.64 -48.07 6.32
N MET A 5 -33.78 -46.97 7.04
CA MET A 5 -34.48 -45.78 6.51
C MET A 5 -34.02 -44.47 7.13
N ARG A 6 -32.79 -44.35 7.60
CA ARG A 6 -32.28 -43.05 8.11
C ARG A 6 -31.26 -42.38 7.19
N GLY A 7 -30.90 -42.97 6.06
CA GLY A 7 -29.86 -42.44 5.17
C GLY A 7 -30.38 -41.48 4.08
N TRP A 8 -31.60 -41.60 3.63
CA TRP A 8 -32.09 -40.90 2.44
C TRP A 8 -32.62 -39.47 2.71
N THR A 9 -33.09 -39.19 3.89
CA THR A 9 -33.59 -37.83 4.26
C THR A 9 -32.48 -36.81 4.48
N CYS A 10 -31.27 -37.24 4.81
CA CYS A 10 -30.17 -36.32 5.07
C CYS A 10 -29.54 -35.77 3.78
N CYS A 11 -29.42 -36.61 2.74
CA CYS A 11 -28.86 -36.19 1.44
C CYS A 11 -29.78 -35.23 0.69
N TYR A 12 -31.07 -35.48 0.69
CA TYR A 12 -32.07 -34.63 0.00
C TYR A 12 -32.17 -33.23 0.60
N ARG A 13 -31.99 -33.11 1.92
CA ARG A 13 -32.03 -31.82 2.62
C ARG A 13 -30.81 -30.97 2.30
N ASN A 14 -29.64 -31.57 2.14
CA ASN A 14 -28.42 -30.84 1.78
C ASN A 14 -28.42 -30.35 0.33
N GLU A 15 -28.97 -31.16 -0.60
CA GLU A 15 -29.12 -30.73 -2.00
C GLU A 15 -30.08 -29.56 -2.16
N LEU A 16 -31.20 -29.58 -1.42
CA LEU A 16 -32.18 -28.49 -1.45
C LEU A 16 -31.61 -27.18 -0.85
N ILE A 17 -30.83 -27.27 0.25
CA ILE A 17 -30.19 -26.14 0.89
C ILE A 17 -29.12 -25.56 -0.04
N ASN A 18 -28.33 -26.41 -0.71
CA ASN A 18 -27.32 -25.97 -1.66
C ASN A 18 -27.95 -25.33 -2.91
N ALA A 19 -29.05 -25.85 -3.42
CA ALA A 19 -29.77 -25.25 -4.55
C ALA A 19 -30.35 -23.88 -4.23
N VAL A 20 -30.96 -23.71 -3.05
CA VAL A 20 -31.49 -22.41 -2.59
C VAL A 20 -30.37 -21.40 -2.34
N HIS A 21 -29.25 -21.87 -1.80
CA HIS A 21 -28.08 -21.01 -1.58
C HIS A 21 -27.43 -20.54 -2.87
N GLN A 22 -27.33 -21.43 -3.87
CA GLN A 22 -26.83 -21.10 -5.21
C GLN A 22 -27.75 -20.09 -5.92
N GLU A 23 -29.07 -20.26 -5.83
CA GLU A 23 -30.03 -19.34 -6.42
C GLU A 23 -29.99 -17.94 -5.78
N HIS A 24 -29.79 -17.89 -4.45
CA HIS A 24 -29.62 -16.62 -3.71
C HIS A 24 -28.29 -15.91 -4.07
N LEU A 25 -27.20 -16.65 -4.23
CA LEU A 25 -25.91 -16.11 -4.68
C LEU A 25 -26.01 -15.59 -6.12
N GLN A 26 -26.69 -16.32 -7.00
CA GLN A 26 -26.85 -15.92 -8.40
C GLN A 26 -27.71 -14.67 -8.54
N LYS A 27 -28.83 -14.55 -7.81
CA LYS A 27 -29.64 -13.33 -7.75
C LYS A 27 -28.90 -12.14 -7.13
N SER A 28 -28.07 -12.38 -6.15
CA SER A 28 -27.24 -11.35 -5.52
C SER A 28 -26.16 -10.84 -6.49
N THR A 29 -25.48 -11.73 -7.23
CA THR A 29 -24.50 -11.35 -8.26
C THR A 29 -25.16 -10.65 -9.45
N GLU A 30 -26.34 -11.10 -9.90
CA GLU A 30 -27.09 -10.40 -10.97
C GLU A 30 -27.56 -9.01 -10.54
N SER A 31 -27.95 -8.82 -9.28
CA SER A 31 -28.31 -7.51 -8.74
C SER A 31 -27.11 -6.57 -8.65
N LEU A 32 -25.93 -7.09 -8.34
CA LEU A 32 -24.66 -6.35 -8.35
C LEU A 32 -24.19 -6.03 -9.77
N LEU A 33 -24.44 -6.91 -10.73
CA LEU A 33 -24.13 -6.69 -12.16
C LEU A 33 -25.11 -5.74 -12.84
N ARG A 34 -26.33 -5.56 -12.29
CA ARG A 34 -27.29 -4.53 -12.73
C ARG A 34 -26.97 -3.12 -12.21
N VAL A 35 -25.91 -2.96 -11.43
CA VAL A 35 -25.37 -1.64 -11.14
C VAL A 35 -24.94 -1.02 -12.47
N ASN A 36 -25.75 -0.10 -12.92
CA ASN A 36 -25.76 0.68 -14.14
C ASN A 36 -24.35 0.75 -14.78
N PRO A 37 -24.10 0.07 -15.94
CA PRO A 37 -22.79 0.04 -16.57
C PRO A 37 -22.24 1.45 -16.86
N LYS A 38 -23.13 2.43 -17.06
CA LYS A 38 -22.75 3.84 -17.20
C LYS A 38 -22.15 4.44 -15.91
N ARG A 39 -22.52 3.93 -14.72
CA ARG A 39 -21.94 4.40 -13.47
C ARG A 39 -20.55 3.81 -13.22
N TYR A 40 -20.32 2.57 -13.69
CA TYR A 40 -19.01 1.92 -13.61
C TYR A 40 -18.02 2.54 -14.60
N GLU A 41 -18.46 2.84 -15.82
CA GLU A 41 -17.69 3.58 -16.82
C GLU A 41 -17.33 5.01 -16.36
N TYR A 42 -18.27 5.66 -15.65
CA TYR A 42 -18.06 7.02 -15.13
C TYR A 42 -17.03 7.08 -14.00
N THR A 43 -17.05 6.13 -13.07
CA THR A 43 -16.06 6.09 -11.96
C THR A 43 -14.66 5.73 -12.44
N HIS A 44 -14.50 4.80 -13.38
CA HIS A 44 -13.21 4.48 -13.99
C HIS A 44 -12.66 5.60 -14.88
N ARG A 45 -13.53 6.39 -15.53
CA ARG A 45 -13.13 7.50 -16.39
C ARG A 45 -12.51 8.67 -15.62
N TRP A 46 -12.88 8.88 -14.37
CA TRP A 46 -12.31 9.94 -13.53
C TRP A 46 -10.87 9.66 -13.07
N GLU A 47 -10.52 8.42 -12.89
CA GLU A 47 -9.17 8.04 -12.46
C GLU A 47 -8.13 8.09 -13.59
N LEU A 48 -8.58 8.01 -14.85
CA LEU A 48 -7.71 8.04 -16.03
C LEU A 48 -7.40 9.45 -16.55
N ILE A 49 -8.06 10.49 -16.04
CA ILE A 49 -8.09 11.83 -16.70
C ILE A 49 -7.01 12.79 -16.20
N ASP A 50 -6.34 12.52 -15.08
CA ASP A 50 -5.36 13.48 -14.54
C ASP A 50 -3.99 12.82 -14.25
N PRO A 51 -3.15 12.67 -15.28
CA PRO A 51 -1.81 12.10 -15.10
C PRO A 51 -0.96 13.01 -14.22
N PRO A 52 0.01 12.44 -13.47
CA PRO A 52 0.95 13.23 -12.67
C PRO A 52 1.72 14.23 -13.55
N THR A 53 1.85 15.45 -13.06
CA THR A 53 2.63 16.50 -13.73
C THR A 53 4.13 16.32 -13.49
N SER A 54 4.97 17.00 -14.27
CA SER A 54 6.41 17.06 -14.02
C SER A 54 6.72 17.57 -12.61
N PHE A 55 5.93 18.53 -12.11
CA PHE A 55 6.06 19.00 -10.74
C PHE A 55 5.78 17.92 -9.69
N ASP A 56 4.71 17.11 -9.87
CA ASP A 56 4.37 16.03 -8.96
C ASP A 56 5.51 15.01 -8.89
N TRP A 57 6.16 14.69 -10.02
CA TRP A 57 7.31 13.80 -10.10
C TRP A 57 8.57 14.39 -9.48
N THR A 58 8.86 15.68 -9.74
CA THR A 58 10.01 16.36 -9.14
C THR A 58 9.88 16.37 -7.62
N MET A 59 8.71 16.71 -7.10
CA MET A 59 8.42 16.63 -5.67
C MET A 59 8.62 15.23 -5.11
N PHE A 60 8.12 14.21 -5.82
CA PHE A 60 8.28 12.82 -5.40
C PHE A 60 9.76 12.44 -5.25
N VAL A 61 10.58 12.69 -6.27
CA VAL A 61 12.02 12.38 -6.24
C VAL A 61 12.74 13.17 -5.15
N THR A 62 12.44 14.46 -5.03
CA THR A 62 13.04 15.34 -4.01
C THR A 62 12.75 14.84 -2.60
N LEU A 63 11.50 14.44 -2.33
CA LEU A 63 11.12 13.90 -1.02
C LEU A 63 11.79 12.56 -0.72
N GLN A 64 12.01 11.69 -1.73
CA GLN A 64 12.77 10.45 -1.52
C GLN A 64 14.23 10.73 -1.13
N ILE A 65 14.85 11.72 -1.75
CA ILE A 65 16.24 12.13 -1.43
C ILE A 65 16.29 12.74 -0.01
N LEU A 66 15.33 13.60 0.32
CA LEU A 66 15.26 14.23 1.65
C LEU A 66 15.02 13.20 2.75
N ASP A 67 14.21 12.19 2.49
CA ASP A 67 13.97 11.12 3.47
C ASP A 67 15.25 10.31 3.73
N ILE A 68 16.00 9.92 2.68
CA ILE A 68 17.30 9.26 2.85
C ILE A 68 18.25 10.15 3.66
N TYR A 69 18.32 11.44 3.33
CA TYR A 69 19.22 12.39 4.00
C TYR A 69 18.85 12.58 5.49
N THR A 70 17.57 12.78 5.79
CA THR A 70 17.12 12.99 7.17
C THR A 70 17.26 11.74 8.03
N THR A 71 16.98 10.56 7.47
CA THR A 71 17.24 9.27 8.11
C THR A 71 18.74 9.10 8.39
N TYR A 72 19.59 9.30 7.40
CA TYR A 72 21.04 9.21 7.57
C TYR A 72 21.57 10.15 8.64
N ARG A 73 21.08 11.40 8.69
CA ARG A 73 21.46 12.35 9.76
C ARG A 73 21.06 11.85 11.14
N GLY A 74 19.88 11.29 11.28
CA GLY A 74 19.42 10.71 12.54
C GLY A 74 20.30 9.56 13.00
N LEU A 75 20.67 8.66 12.08
CA LEU A 75 21.50 7.48 12.36
C LEU A 75 22.96 7.79 12.76
N GLN A 76 23.38 9.05 12.68
CA GLN A 76 24.69 9.48 13.19
C GLN A 76 24.76 9.55 14.73
N TYR A 77 23.63 9.40 15.41
CA TYR A 77 23.56 9.36 16.87
C TYR A 77 23.41 7.93 17.37
N ASP A 78 24.09 7.62 18.49
CA ASP A 78 24.16 6.26 19.04
C ASP A 78 22.81 5.70 19.50
N CYS A 79 21.91 6.55 19.93
CA CYS A 79 20.58 6.21 20.42
C CYS A 79 19.51 6.09 19.31
N VAL A 80 19.86 6.31 18.04
CA VAL A 80 18.93 6.22 16.92
C VAL A 80 19.20 4.99 16.07
N GLU A 81 18.17 4.22 15.84
CA GLU A 81 18.18 3.07 14.95
C GLU A 81 17.09 3.23 13.89
N GLU A 82 17.29 2.63 12.72
CA GLU A 82 16.29 2.59 11.66
C GLU A 82 15.11 1.71 12.08
N ALA A 83 13.90 2.26 11.98
CA ALA A 83 12.67 1.54 12.33
C ALA A 83 12.18 0.61 11.21
N ASN A 84 12.59 0.85 9.96
CA ASN A 84 12.18 0.03 8.84
C ASN A 84 13.03 -1.25 8.78
N PRO A 85 12.42 -2.44 8.98
CA PRO A 85 13.16 -3.70 9.02
C PRO A 85 13.86 -4.06 7.70
N LEU A 86 13.45 -3.45 6.57
CA LEU A 86 14.07 -3.67 5.26
C LEU A 86 15.49 -3.10 5.16
N PHE A 87 15.82 -2.12 6.01
CA PHE A 87 17.13 -1.47 5.97
C PHE A 87 18.13 -1.98 7.00
N GLY A 88 17.66 -2.79 7.99
CA GLY A 88 18.49 -3.13 9.15
C GLY A 88 18.69 -1.93 10.10
N ARG A 89 19.43 -2.14 11.20
CA ARG A 89 19.52 -1.13 12.27
C ARG A 89 20.27 0.15 11.87
N ARG A 90 21.32 0.03 11.05
CA ARG A 90 22.18 1.14 10.64
C ARG A 90 22.61 1.00 9.18
N PRO A 91 21.70 1.24 8.22
CA PRO A 91 22.01 1.14 6.81
C PRO A 91 22.96 2.24 6.36
N SER A 92 23.76 1.95 5.32
CA SER A 92 24.48 2.98 4.59
C SER A 92 23.53 3.79 3.70
N VAL A 93 23.97 4.96 3.23
CA VAL A 93 23.21 5.77 2.28
C VAL A 93 22.92 4.98 1.00
N SER A 94 23.92 4.22 0.52
CA SER A 94 23.79 3.36 -0.65
C SER A 94 22.75 2.25 -0.45
N ASP A 95 22.74 1.60 0.72
CA ASP A 95 21.76 0.55 1.02
C ASP A 95 20.33 1.11 1.03
N MET A 96 20.14 2.27 1.65
CA MET A 96 18.85 2.96 1.65
C MET A 96 18.40 3.33 0.24
N ALA A 97 19.29 3.88 -0.57
CA ALA A 97 18.98 4.26 -1.95
C ALA A 97 18.63 3.02 -2.79
N LEU A 98 19.47 1.98 -2.77
CA LEU A 98 19.23 0.75 -3.53
C LEU A 98 17.93 0.06 -3.13
N THR A 99 17.66 -0.06 -1.83
CA THR A 99 16.42 -0.69 -1.35
C THR A 99 15.18 0.12 -1.78
N LYS A 100 15.23 1.45 -1.69
CA LYS A 100 14.14 2.29 -2.19
C LYS A 100 13.93 2.11 -3.69
N PHE A 101 14.98 2.12 -4.50
CA PHE A 101 14.86 1.87 -5.94
C PHE A 101 14.30 0.48 -6.24
N ALA A 102 14.77 -0.55 -5.53
CA ALA A 102 14.31 -1.92 -5.73
C ALA A 102 12.82 -2.11 -5.39
N VAL A 103 12.29 -1.35 -4.43
CA VAL A 103 10.87 -1.43 -4.03
C VAL A 103 10.00 -0.49 -4.85
N LEU A 104 10.42 0.77 -5.03
CA LEU A 104 9.59 1.79 -5.68
C LEU A 104 9.46 1.57 -7.20
N THR A 105 10.51 1.10 -7.86
CA THR A 105 10.46 0.91 -9.32
C THR A 105 9.40 -0.11 -9.75
N PRO A 106 9.36 -1.33 -9.18
CA PRO A 106 8.31 -2.29 -9.52
C PRO A 106 6.91 -1.79 -9.09
N ALA A 107 6.78 -1.12 -7.95
CA ALA A 107 5.50 -0.58 -7.50
C ALA A 107 4.95 0.47 -8.48
N ILE A 108 5.77 1.42 -8.91
CA ILE A 108 5.40 2.44 -9.91
C ILE A 108 5.04 1.78 -11.25
N GLN A 109 5.80 0.77 -11.68
CA GLN A 109 5.50 0.06 -12.92
C GLN A 109 4.18 -0.71 -12.83
N TYR A 110 3.91 -1.35 -11.70
CA TYR A 110 2.65 -2.05 -11.44
C TYR A 110 1.47 -1.08 -11.48
N ASP A 111 1.55 0.04 -10.77
CA ASP A 111 0.50 1.05 -10.74
C ASP A 111 0.27 1.67 -12.13
N ARG A 112 1.35 1.91 -12.88
CA ARG A 112 1.25 2.41 -14.26
C ARG A 112 0.52 1.42 -15.17
N LYS A 113 0.83 0.11 -15.07
CA LYS A 113 0.17 -0.93 -15.87
C LYS A 113 -1.32 -1.08 -15.54
N ASN A 114 -1.69 -0.89 -14.28
CA ASN A 114 -3.06 -1.03 -13.80
C ASN A 114 -3.89 0.27 -13.87
N GLY A 115 -3.32 1.37 -14.38
CA GLY A 115 -4.01 2.66 -14.45
C GLY A 115 -4.20 3.36 -13.09
N ASN A 116 -3.57 2.86 -12.02
CA ASN A 116 -3.68 3.44 -10.67
C ASN A 116 -2.75 4.65 -10.47
N LEU A 117 -1.77 4.84 -11.36
CA LEU A 117 -0.81 5.92 -11.28
C LEU A 117 -1.41 7.22 -11.80
N ASN A 118 -2.07 7.94 -10.94
CA ASN A 118 -2.68 9.23 -11.23
C ASN A 118 -2.10 10.34 -10.33
N LYS A 119 -2.40 11.59 -10.63
CA LYS A 119 -1.96 12.78 -9.89
C LYS A 119 -2.33 12.73 -8.41
N ARG A 120 -3.51 12.22 -8.08
CA ARG A 120 -3.97 12.10 -6.69
C ARG A 120 -3.11 11.11 -5.90
N THR A 121 -2.78 9.97 -6.51
CA THR A 121 -1.91 8.94 -5.89
C THR A 121 -0.53 9.52 -5.61
N ILE A 122 0.11 10.18 -6.58
CA ILE A 122 1.44 10.78 -6.37
C ILE A 122 1.39 11.87 -5.30
N ARG A 123 0.38 12.73 -5.30
CA ARG A 123 0.24 13.80 -4.31
C ARG A 123 0.01 13.28 -2.89
N SER A 124 -0.81 12.25 -2.73
CA SER A 124 -1.00 11.63 -1.41
C SER A 124 0.28 10.95 -0.92
N THR A 125 1.04 10.31 -1.80
CA THR A 125 2.36 9.75 -1.49
C THR A 125 3.33 10.86 -1.09
N ASN A 126 3.37 11.96 -1.81
CA ASN A 126 4.21 13.12 -1.48
C ASN A 126 3.85 13.71 -0.11
N ALA A 127 2.56 13.86 0.19
CA ALA A 127 2.10 14.34 1.49
C ALA A 127 2.53 13.40 2.63
N PHE A 128 2.38 12.09 2.44
CA PHE A 128 2.84 11.08 3.40
C PHE A 128 4.36 11.17 3.61
N MET A 129 5.13 11.26 2.55
CA MET A 129 6.60 11.40 2.64
C MET A 129 7.04 12.66 3.38
N ALA A 130 6.33 13.78 3.18
CA ALA A 130 6.62 15.01 3.94
C ALA A 130 6.42 14.82 5.46
N ILE A 131 5.39 14.05 5.87
CA ILE A 131 5.17 13.70 7.28
C ILE A 131 6.32 12.83 7.82
N VAL A 132 6.76 11.83 7.06
CA VAL A 132 7.89 10.96 7.43
C VAL A 132 9.16 11.78 7.62
N ILE A 133 9.48 12.68 6.68
CA ILE A 133 10.64 13.58 6.78
C ILE A 133 10.54 14.46 8.02
N GLY A 134 9.37 15.05 8.28
CA GLY A 134 9.12 15.84 9.50
C GLY A 134 9.37 15.05 10.78
N ASN A 135 8.94 13.79 10.82
CA ASN A 135 9.23 12.89 11.93
C ASN A 135 10.73 12.61 12.08
N ASN A 136 11.43 12.32 10.98
CA ASN A 136 12.87 12.06 10.99
C ASN A 136 13.66 13.28 11.50
N LEU A 137 13.28 14.49 11.09
CA LEU A 137 13.86 15.73 11.60
C LEU A 137 13.63 15.90 13.11
N ASN A 138 12.43 15.62 13.61
CA ASN A 138 12.11 15.67 15.04
C ASN A 138 12.93 14.65 15.85
N VAL A 139 13.07 13.42 15.34
CA VAL A 139 13.92 12.38 15.96
C VAL A 139 15.38 12.86 16.00
N THR A 140 15.91 13.37 14.88
CA THR A 140 17.26 13.89 14.79
C THR A 140 17.49 15.03 15.78
N TYR A 141 16.58 15.99 15.87
CA TYR A 141 16.66 17.11 16.81
C TYR A 141 16.67 16.64 18.28
N ARG A 142 15.86 15.64 18.63
CA ARG A 142 15.84 15.07 19.99
C ARG A 142 17.13 14.30 20.27
N ALA A 143 17.65 13.56 19.29
CA ALA A 143 18.89 12.82 19.41
C ALA A 143 20.08 13.76 19.61
N GLU A 144 20.16 14.86 18.87
CA GLU A 144 21.20 15.87 19.01
C GLU A 144 21.31 16.43 20.44
N LYS A 145 20.20 16.52 21.16
CA LYS A 145 20.17 17.02 22.54
C LYS A 145 20.47 15.96 23.60
N ARG A 146 20.33 14.69 23.30
CA ARG A 146 20.33 13.62 24.31
C ARG A 146 21.41 12.56 24.12
N CYS A 147 21.94 12.44 22.93
CA CYS A 147 22.80 11.33 22.54
C CYS A 147 24.16 11.80 22.03
N GLN A 148 25.15 10.92 22.10
CA GLN A 148 26.47 11.21 21.55
C GLN A 148 26.46 10.99 20.03
N LYS A 149 27.16 11.90 19.32
CA LYS A 149 27.36 11.76 17.88
C LYS A 149 28.44 10.71 17.63
N ILE A 150 28.13 9.72 16.80
CA ILE A 150 29.12 8.73 16.36
C ILE A 150 30.01 9.39 15.32
N ILE A 151 31.25 9.65 15.69
CA ILE A 151 32.26 10.14 14.75
C ILE A 151 32.72 8.93 13.93
N LYS A 152 32.40 8.92 12.66
CA LYS A 152 32.94 7.94 11.68
C LYS A 152 33.99 8.61 10.84
#